data_a8be966f27f925d083bf8e8f9e418b42
#
_entry.id   a8be966f27f925d083bf8e8f9e418b42
#
_cell.length_a   1.000
_cell.length_b   1.000
_cell.length_c   1.000
_cell.angle_alpha   90.00
_cell.angle_beta   90.00
_cell.angle_gamma   90.00
#
_symmetry.space_group_name_H-M   'P 1'
#
loop_
_entity.id
_entity.type
_entity.pdbx_description
1 polymer ?
#
loop_
_entity_poly.entity_id
_entity_poly.type
_entity_poly.pdbx_seq_one_letter_code
_entity_poly.pdbx_strand_id
1 'polypeptide(L)'
;MTNQIEFYVDGSAINNENPNVPTLGGIGVYRRTNSENGFKLGTVFAPKPPDHGYAINVDADGIALRNTHPLDLGKVTNNTTELAAIYYALQMITRCRYEDICTIYGDSQYAGNLVFGNWKAKQNKELVAKVKALAKTVPNVTWEYVKAHDGNVYNEYADYLAKSGAYNQT
;
A
#
# COMPACT_ATOMS: atom_id res chain seq x y z
N MET A 1 -7.80 11.93 24.59
CA MET A 1 -7.36 12.90 23.58
C MET A 1 -7.37 12.24 22.20
N THR A 2 -7.98 12.90 21.22
CA THR A 2 -8.08 12.40 19.86
C THR A 2 -6.76 12.64 19.12
N ASN A 3 -6.18 11.62 18.53
CA ASN A 3 -4.99 11.75 17.71
C ASN A 3 -5.37 11.83 16.23
N GLN A 4 -4.65 12.63 15.47
CA GLN A 4 -4.72 12.64 14.03
C GLN A 4 -3.52 11.89 13.49
N ILE A 5 -3.80 10.82 12.72
CA ILE A 5 -2.77 9.95 12.20
C ILE A 5 -2.86 9.98 10.68
N GLU A 6 -1.73 10.25 10.04
CA GLU A 6 -1.63 10.32 8.60
C GLU A 6 -0.84 9.14 8.06
N PHE A 7 -1.33 8.55 6.98
CA PHE A 7 -0.67 7.46 6.27
C PHE A 7 -0.47 7.87 4.83
N TYR A 8 0.78 7.95 4.41
CA TYR A 8 1.13 8.21 3.00
C TYR A 8 1.49 6.89 2.37
N VAL A 9 0.79 6.52 1.32
CA VAL A 9 0.91 5.20 0.70
C VAL A 9 1.35 5.32 -0.76
N ASP A 10 2.15 4.35 -1.20
CA ASP A 10 2.55 4.24 -2.59
C ASP A 10 2.89 2.81 -2.93
N GLY A 11 2.81 2.49 -4.22
CA GLY A 11 3.20 1.19 -4.74
C GLY A 11 4.09 1.37 -5.96
N SER A 12 4.99 0.41 -6.16
CA SER A 12 5.91 0.43 -7.28
C SER A 12 6.10 -0.98 -7.83
N ALA A 13 6.13 -1.11 -9.15
CA ALA A 13 6.42 -2.37 -9.82
C ALA A 13 7.51 -2.15 -10.85
N ILE A 14 8.49 -3.05 -10.87
CA ILE A 14 9.60 -3.03 -11.83
C ILE A 14 9.59 -4.33 -12.64
N ASN A 15 10.18 -4.30 -13.83
CA ASN A 15 10.19 -5.41 -14.80
C ASN A 15 8.78 -5.78 -15.28
N ASN A 16 7.87 -4.81 -15.23
CA ASN A 16 6.46 -4.98 -15.54
C ASN A 16 6.20 -5.26 -17.01
N GLU A 17 7.17 -4.92 -17.88
CA GLU A 17 7.04 -4.98 -19.33
C GLU A 17 7.62 -6.24 -19.95
N ASN A 18 8.45 -6.96 -19.23
CA ASN A 18 9.12 -8.15 -19.76
C ASN A 18 8.49 -9.41 -19.20
N PRO A 19 7.77 -10.19 -20.05
CA PRO A 19 7.07 -11.39 -19.56
C PRO A 19 8.01 -12.53 -19.17
N ASN A 20 9.29 -12.45 -19.52
CA ASN A 20 10.27 -13.49 -19.20
C ASN A 20 10.99 -13.24 -17.86
N VAL A 21 10.75 -12.11 -17.22
CA VAL A 21 11.37 -11.74 -15.96
C VAL A 21 10.28 -11.50 -14.93
N PRO A 22 10.41 -12.04 -13.70
CA PRO A 22 9.43 -11.78 -12.68
C PRO A 22 9.28 -10.29 -12.41
N THR A 23 8.05 -9.82 -12.27
CA THR A 23 7.78 -8.46 -11.87
C THR A 23 8.02 -8.34 -10.37
N LEU A 24 8.85 -7.41 -9.97
CA LEU A 24 9.11 -7.10 -8.58
C LEU A 24 8.32 -5.88 -8.16
N GLY A 25 7.75 -5.94 -6.98
CA GLY A 25 6.97 -4.83 -6.47
C GLY A 25 7.36 -4.46 -5.07
N GLY A 26 7.10 -3.22 -4.73
CA GLY A 26 7.32 -2.71 -3.39
C GLY A 26 6.16 -1.85 -2.95
N ILE A 27 5.99 -1.76 -1.66
CA ILE A 27 4.94 -0.98 -1.02
C ILE A 27 5.60 -0.07 -0.01
N GLY A 28 5.17 1.19 0.01
CA GLY A 28 5.60 2.14 1.00
C GLY A 28 4.41 2.67 1.78
N VAL A 29 4.51 2.65 3.08
CA VAL A 29 3.55 3.32 3.96
C VAL A 29 4.35 4.13 4.97
N TYR A 30 4.11 5.42 4.98
CA TYR A 30 4.72 6.34 5.93
C TYR A 30 3.64 6.86 6.87
N ARG A 31 3.73 6.46 8.13
CA ARG A 31 2.77 6.88 9.15
C ARG A 31 3.32 8.08 9.92
N ARG A 32 2.51 9.10 10.06
CA ARG A 32 2.84 10.30 10.83
C ARG A 32 1.87 10.53 11.96
N THR A 33 2.44 10.76 13.11
CA THR A 33 1.78 11.44 14.24
C THR A 33 2.78 12.49 14.73
N ASN A 34 2.55 13.09 15.87
CA ASN A 34 3.46 14.09 16.39
C ASN A 34 4.88 13.58 16.66
N SER A 35 5.08 12.26 16.79
CA SER A 35 6.36 11.68 17.17
C SER A 35 6.72 10.41 16.41
N GLU A 36 5.94 10.04 15.41
CA GLU A 36 6.10 8.76 14.74
C GLU A 36 6.99 8.85 13.52
N ASN A 37 7.72 7.78 13.29
CA ASN A 37 8.49 7.58 12.09
C ASN A 37 7.76 6.64 11.13
N GLY A 38 7.98 6.82 9.84
CA GLY A 38 7.49 5.91 8.84
C GLY A 38 8.31 4.63 8.82
N PHE A 39 7.77 3.61 8.21
CA PHE A 39 8.52 2.39 8.00
C PHE A 39 8.09 1.73 6.69
N LYS A 40 8.98 0.94 6.15
CA LYS A 40 8.77 0.22 4.90
C LYS A 40 7.83 -0.96 5.16
N LEU A 41 6.74 -1.00 4.41
CA LEU A 41 5.79 -2.10 4.47
C LEU A 41 5.73 -2.81 3.14
N GLY A 42 5.69 -4.11 3.24
CA GLY A 42 5.30 -4.94 2.12
C GLY A 42 6.24 -4.94 0.95
N THR A 43 6.83 -6.07 0.68
CA THR A 43 7.43 -6.32 -0.60
C THR A 43 6.59 -7.35 -1.32
N VAL A 44 6.50 -7.22 -2.64
CA VAL A 44 5.75 -8.16 -3.46
C VAL A 44 6.65 -8.65 -4.58
N PHE A 45 6.44 -9.86 -5.02
CA PHE A 45 7.14 -10.38 -6.18
C PHE A 45 6.33 -11.49 -6.83
N ALA A 46 6.57 -11.70 -8.10
CA ALA A 46 6.02 -12.82 -8.85
C ALA A 46 7.16 -13.79 -9.17
N PRO A 47 7.21 -14.96 -8.55
CA PRO A 47 8.34 -15.88 -8.74
C PRO A 47 8.43 -16.44 -10.16
N LYS A 48 7.31 -16.55 -10.86
CA LYS A 48 7.27 -17.01 -12.27
C LYS A 48 6.11 -16.34 -12.99
N PRO A 49 6.31 -15.87 -14.23
CA PRO A 49 5.17 -15.39 -15.04
C PRO A 49 4.28 -16.58 -15.47
N PRO A 50 2.96 -16.41 -15.48
CA PRO A 50 2.14 -15.25 -15.11
C PRO A 50 1.70 -15.28 -13.65
N ASP A 51 2.58 -15.50 -12.76
CA ASP A 51 2.35 -15.89 -11.39
C ASP A 51 1.69 -14.84 -10.52
N HIS A 52 1.31 -15.31 -9.34
CA HIS A 52 0.81 -14.46 -8.28
C HIS A 52 1.97 -13.80 -7.55
N GLY A 53 1.80 -12.54 -7.24
CA GLY A 53 2.67 -11.82 -6.35
C GLY A 53 2.06 -11.74 -4.96
N TYR A 54 2.91 -11.79 -3.96
CA TYR A 54 2.47 -11.75 -2.56
C TYR A 54 3.13 -10.59 -1.86
N ALA A 55 2.33 -9.84 -1.11
CA ALA A 55 2.82 -8.77 -0.26
C ALA A 55 2.90 -9.23 1.18
N ILE A 56 4.00 -8.92 1.83
CA ILE A 56 4.19 -9.18 3.26
C ILE A 56 4.62 -7.90 3.95
N ASN A 57 4.23 -7.74 5.20
CA ASN A 57 4.68 -6.62 6.00
C ASN A 57 6.12 -6.84 6.46
N VAL A 58 6.92 -5.81 6.35
CA VAL A 58 8.30 -5.82 6.84
C VAL A 58 8.53 -4.60 7.73
N ASP A 59 9.50 -4.71 8.62
CA ASP A 59 9.93 -3.58 9.44
C ASP A 59 10.86 -2.65 8.67
N ALA A 60 11.40 -1.65 9.35
CA ALA A 60 12.29 -0.67 8.73
C ALA A 60 13.59 -1.30 8.19
N ASP A 61 13.98 -2.46 8.70
CA ASP A 61 15.18 -3.18 8.26
C ASP A 61 14.87 -4.22 7.17
N GLY A 62 13.60 -4.33 6.76
CA GLY A 62 13.19 -5.27 5.73
C GLY A 62 12.94 -6.68 6.23
N ILE A 63 12.81 -6.88 7.54
CA ILE A 63 12.56 -8.18 8.14
C ILE A 63 11.06 -8.39 8.26
N ALA A 64 10.58 -9.55 7.82
CA ALA A 64 9.15 -9.87 7.86
C ALA A 64 8.61 -9.83 9.29
N LEU A 65 7.50 -9.12 9.47
CA LEU A 65 6.86 -9.01 10.77
C LEU A 65 6.12 -10.30 11.10
N ARG A 66 6.11 -10.64 12.38
CA ARG A 66 5.40 -11.83 12.86
C ARG A 66 3.89 -11.66 12.67
N ASN A 67 3.23 -12.78 12.46
CA ASN A 67 1.76 -12.86 12.36
C ASN A 67 1.19 -12.06 11.18
N THR A 68 2.01 -11.78 10.17
CA THR A 68 1.49 -11.23 8.93
C THR A 68 1.27 -12.37 7.95
N HIS A 69 0.15 -12.31 7.26
CA HIS A 69 -0.15 -13.24 6.18
C HIS A 69 0.12 -12.56 4.86
N PRO A 70 0.78 -13.23 3.92
CA PRO A 70 0.99 -12.64 2.60
C PRO A 70 -0.36 -12.29 1.95
N LEU A 71 -0.43 -11.10 1.39
CA LEU A 71 -1.58 -10.67 0.61
C LEU A 71 -1.36 -11.07 -0.85
N ASP A 72 -2.26 -11.89 -1.39
CA ASP A 72 -2.19 -12.27 -2.80
C ASP A 72 -2.70 -11.12 -3.66
N LEU A 73 -1.82 -10.58 -4.49
CA LEU A 73 -2.14 -9.48 -5.39
C LEU A 73 -2.65 -9.97 -6.75
N GLY A 74 -2.58 -11.27 -7.01
CA GLY A 74 -2.65 -11.76 -8.37
C GLY A 74 -1.40 -11.31 -9.12
N LYS A 75 -1.57 -10.60 -10.21
CA LYS A 75 -0.44 -10.07 -10.97
C LYS A 75 0.15 -8.85 -10.25
N VAL A 76 1.47 -8.76 -10.19
CA VAL A 76 2.16 -7.59 -9.63
C VAL A 76 2.22 -6.50 -10.69
N THR A 77 1.55 -5.39 -10.44
CA THR A 77 1.53 -4.22 -11.31
C THR A 77 1.59 -2.97 -10.46
N ASN A 78 1.75 -1.81 -11.07
CA ASN A 78 1.66 -0.55 -10.34
C ASN A 78 0.30 -0.43 -9.64
N ASN A 79 -0.77 -0.84 -10.31
CA ASN A 79 -2.12 -0.76 -9.73
C ASN A 79 -2.31 -1.70 -8.55
N THR A 80 -1.85 -2.95 -8.64
CA THR A 80 -2.03 -3.91 -7.54
C THR A 80 -1.15 -3.57 -6.35
N THR A 81 0.05 -3.03 -6.56
CA THR A 81 0.90 -2.58 -5.46
C THR A 81 0.30 -1.36 -4.75
N GLU A 82 -0.34 -0.45 -5.50
CA GLU A 82 -1.04 0.68 -4.89
C GLU A 82 -2.20 0.21 -4.00
N LEU A 83 -2.99 -0.75 -4.47
CA LEU A 83 -4.07 -1.34 -3.68
C LEU A 83 -3.53 -2.03 -2.43
N ALA A 84 -2.42 -2.75 -2.56
CA ALA A 84 -1.79 -3.42 -1.43
C ALA A 84 -1.29 -2.42 -0.39
N ALA A 85 -0.73 -1.29 -0.82
CA ALA A 85 -0.29 -0.24 0.10
C ALA A 85 -1.46 0.28 0.95
N ILE A 86 -2.60 0.53 0.30
CA ILE A 86 -3.81 0.94 1.03
C ILE A 86 -4.25 -0.15 2.01
N TYR A 87 -4.21 -1.41 1.59
CA TYR A 87 -4.60 -2.53 2.44
C TYR A 87 -3.78 -2.57 3.74
N TYR A 88 -2.46 -2.40 3.64
CA TYR A 88 -1.61 -2.44 4.82
C TYR A 88 -1.76 -1.20 5.69
N ALA A 89 -2.01 -0.04 5.09
CA ALA A 89 -2.36 1.14 5.89
C ALA A 89 -3.65 0.90 6.67
N LEU A 90 -4.65 0.29 6.03
CA LEU A 90 -5.91 -0.04 6.70
C LEU A 90 -5.69 -1.06 7.83
N GLN A 91 -4.82 -2.06 7.65
CA GLN A 91 -4.49 -2.98 8.72
C GLN A 91 -3.88 -2.27 9.93
N MET A 92 -2.99 -1.31 9.67
CA MET A 92 -2.43 -0.50 10.76
C MET A 92 -3.52 0.30 11.48
N ILE A 93 -4.48 0.82 10.72
CA ILE A 93 -5.59 1.61 11.27
C ILE A 93 -6.48 0.74 12.16
N THR A 94 -6.66 -0.54 11.85
CA THR A 94 -7.45 -1.42 12.71
C THR A 94 -6.87 -1.57 14.12
N ARG A 95 -5.59 -1.23 14.28
CA ARG A 95 -4.90 -1.27 15.58
C ARG A 95 -4.87 0.08 16.27
N CYS A 96 -5.39 1.12 15.63
CA CYS A 96 -5.49 2.45 16.22
C CYS A 96 -6.68 2.51 17.19
N ARG A 97 -6.66 3.54 18.02
CA ARG A 97 -7.75 3.75 18.98
C ARG A 97 -9.01 4.17 18.22
N TYR A 98 -10.14 3.79 18.75
CA TYR A 98 -11.43 4.08 18.12
C TYR A 98 -11.63 5.57 17.85
N GLU A 99 -11.19 6.44 18.78
CA GLU A 99 -11.34 7.88 18.66
C GLU A 99 -10.30 8.55 17.75
N ASP A 100 -9.28 7.82 17.32
CA ASP A 100 -8.25 8.40 16.44
C ASP A 100 -8.83 8.66 15.05
N ILE A 101 -8.44 9.79 14.47
CA ILE A 101 -8.84 10.17 13.12
C ILE A 101 -7.69 9.85 12.18
N CYS A 102 -7.95 8.98 11.22
CA CYS A 102 -6.93 8.50 10.30
C CYS A 102 -7.22 8.98 8.88
N THR A 103 -6.19 9.50 8.21
CA THR A 103 -6.28 9.91 6.82
C THR A 103 -5.24 9.16 6.02
N ILE A 104 -5.64 8.58 4.90
CA ILE A 104 -4.74 7.93 3.95
C ILE A 104 -4.55 8.87 2.77
N TYR A 105 -3.29 9.21 2.50
CA TYR A 105 -2.89 10.05 1.37
C TYR A 105 -2.19 9.18 0.34
N GLY A 106 -2.56 9.33 -0.92
CA GLY A 106 -1.91 8.60 -1.98
C GLY A 106 -2.05 9.31 -3.32
N ASP A 107 -1.18 8.96 -4.26
CA ASP A 107 -1.15 9.58 -5.58
C ASP A 107 -1.83 8.72 -6.66
N SER A 108 -2.45 7.61 -6.29
CA SER A 108 -3.20 6.77 -7.22
C SER A 108 -4.68 7.08 -7.16
N GLN A 109 -5.17 7.83 -8.14
CA GLN A 109 -6.62 8.07 -8.27
C GLN A 109 -7.36 6.76 -8.52
N TYR A 110 -6.75 5.85 -9.28
CA TYR A 110 -7.31 4.52 -9.54
C TYR A 110 -7.61 3.79 -8.24
N ALA A 111 -6.60 3.62 -7.39
CA ALA A 111 -6.76 2.87 -6.15
C ALA A 111 -7.72 3.58 -5.19
N GLY A 112 -7.58 4.89 -5.03
CA GLY A 112 -8.42 5.66 -4.13
C GLY A 112 -9.90 5.63 -4.52
N ASN A 113 -10.20 5.80 -5.80
CA ASN A 113 -11.58 5.79 -6.27
C ASN A 113 -12.21 4.40 -6.24
N LEU A 114 -11.41 3.35 -6.42
CA LEU A 114 -11.92 1.98 -6.31
C LEU A 114 -12.23 1.60 -4.86
N VAL A 115 -11.39 2.00 -3.91
CA VAL A 115 -11.54 1.60 -2.51
C VAL A 115 -12.52 2.51 -1.77
N PHE A 116 -12.41 3.83 -1.95
CA PHE A 116 -13.15 4.81 -1.17
C PHE A 116 -14.20 5.57 -1.98
N GLY A 117 -14.14 5.51 -3.30
CA GLY A 117 -15.07 6.21 -4.18
C GLY A 117 -16.08 5.28 -4.82
N ASN A 118 -16.62 5.69 -5.96
CA ASN A 118 -17.72 5.02 -6.63
C ASN A 118 -17.30 4.21 -7.86
N TRP A 119 -16.00 4.11 -8.12
CA TRP A 119 -15.54 3.37 -9.29
C TRP A 119 -15.74 1.87 -9.08
N LYS A 120 -16.09 1.18 -10.17
CA LYS A 120 -16.24 -0.28 -10.15
C LYS A 120 -15.01 -0.92 -10.79
N ALA A 121 -14.53 -1.97 -10.16
CA ALA A 121 -13.35 -2.68 -10.66
C ALA A 121 -13.70 -3.46 -11.93
N LYS A 122 -12.90 -3.26 -12.97
CA LYS A 122 -12.95 -4.06 -14.20
C LYS A 122 -11.91 -5.16 -14.16
N GLN A 123 -10.80 -4.91 -13.46
CA GLN A 123 -9.70 -5.84 -13.23
C GLN A 123 -9.41 -5.87 -11.74
N ASN A 124 -8.65 -6.88 -11.31
CA ASN A 124 -8.23 -7.00 -9.91
C ASN A 124 -9.42 -7.04 -8.94
N LYS A 125 -10.54 -7.63 -9.38
CA LYS A 125 -11.80 -7.58 -8.65
C LYS A 125 -11.72 -8.19 -7.26
N GLU A 126 -11.00 -9.30 -7.12
CA GLU A 126 -10.84 -9.97 -5.82
C GLU A 126 -10.02 -9.12 -4.85
N LEU A 127 -8.92 -8.55 -5.34
CA LEU A 127 -8.08 -7.69 -4.53
C LEU A 127 -8.84 -6.43 -4.10
N VAL A 128 -9.52 -5.77 -5.04
CA VAL A 128 -10.33 -4.58 -4.75
C VAL A 128 -11.40 -4.91 -3.71
N ALA A 129 -12.09 -6.03 -3.87
CA ALA A 129 -13.14 -6.44 -2.92
C ALA A 129 -12.56 -6.64 -1.51
N LYS A 130 -11.37 -7.24 -1.41
CA LYS A 130 -10.71 -7.48 -0.15
C LYS A 130 -10.31 -6.17 0.54
N VAL A 131 -9.77 -5.22 -0.22
CA VAL A 131 -9.38 -3.92 0.32
C VAL A 131 -10.61 -3.13 0.76
N LYS A 132 -11.66 -3.13 -0.05
CA LYS A 132 -12.93 -2.45 0.30
C LYS A 132 -13.55 -3.04 1.55
N ALA A 133 -13.53 -4.37 1.69
CA ALA A 133 -14.09 -5.03 2.87
C ALA A 133 -13.35 -4.57 4.13
N LEU A 134 -12.03 -4.47 4.08
CA LEU A 134 -11.25 -3.98 5.20
C LEU A 134 -11.55 -2.50 5.49
N ALA A 135 -11.68 -1.67 4.46
CA ALA A 135 -11.99 -0.27 4.63
C ALA A 135 -13.32 -0.06 5.36
N LYS A 136 -14.29 -0.92 5.12
CA LYS A 136 -15.61 -0.83 5.78
C LYS A 136 -15.54 -1.13 7.28
N THR A 137 -14.49 -1.80 7.75
CA THR A 137 -14.35 -2.11 9.17
C THR A 137 -13.75 -0.96 9.99
N VAL A 138 -13.28 0.09 9.31
CA VAL A 138 -12.62 1.23 9.96
C VAL A 138 -13.36 2.53 9.60
N PRO A 139 -14.37 2.92 10.38
CA PRO A 139 -15.30 3.99 10.00
C PRO A 139 -14.69 5.39 10.00
N ASN A 140 -13.57 5.60 10.69
CA ASN A 140 -12.99 6.94 10.86
C ASN A 140 -11.83 7.20 9.89
N VAL A 141 -11.84 6.56 8.74
CA VAL A 141 -10.81 6.72 7.71
C VAL A 141 -11.29 7.67 6.61
N THR A 142 -10.40 8.59 6.23
CA THR A 142 -10.62 9.49 5.09
C THR A 142 -9.50 9.25 4.07
N TRP A 143 -9.85 9.29 2.81
CA TRP A 143 -8.91 9.24 1.69
C TRP A 143 -8.70 10.64 1.12
N GLU A 144 -7.43 10.99 0.90
CA GLU A 144 -7.05 12.24 0.25
C GLU A 144 -6.07 11.95 -0.90
N TYR A 145 -6.41 12.42 -2.08
CA TYR A 145 -5.50 12.34 -3.22
C TYR A 145 -4.42 13.40 -3.10
N VAL A 146 -3.17 13.01 -3.34
CA VAL A 146 -2.05 13.95 -3.49
C VAL A 146 -1.42 13.73 -4.86
N LYS A 147 -1.05 14.83 -5.51
CA LYS A 147 -0.43 14.74 -6.82
C LYS A 147 1.00 14.24 -6.70
N ALA A 148 1.36 13.24 -7.51
CA ALA A 148 2.71 12.69 -7.53
C ALA A 148 3.74 13.75 -7.94
N HIS A 149 4.89 13.73 -7.28
CA HIS A 149 6.04 14.60 -7.60
C HIS A 149 5.70 16.10 -7.60
N ASP A 150 4.80 16.50 -6.72
CA ASP A 150 4.34 17.88 -6.62
C ASP A 150 4.78 18.57 -5.32
N GLY A 151 5.92 18.16 -4.78
CA GLY A 151 6.52 18.79 -3.62
C GLY A 151 6.03 18.29 -2.27
N ASN A 152 5.17 17.27 -2.23
CA ASN A 152 4.75 16.68 -0.95
C ASN A 152 5.85 15.72 -0.48
N VAL A 153 6.58 16.14 0.54
CA VAL A 153 7.74 15.40 1.07
C VAL A 153 7.34 14.00 1.55
N TYR A 154 6.17 13.89 2.16
CA TYR A 154 5.73 12.62 2.73
C TYR A 154 5.28 11.64 1.66
N ASN A 155 4.63 12.15 0.61
CA ASN A 155 4.29 11.32 -0.55
C ASN A 155 5.55 10.84 -1.26
N GLU A 156 6.56 11.70 -1.39
CA GLU A 156 7.84 11.32 -1.98
C GLU A 156 8.58 10.29 -1.13
N TYR A 157 8.45 10.38 0.18
CA TYR A 157 9.03 9.38 1.07
C TYR A 157 8.36 8.01 0.90
N ALA A 158 7.04 7.98 0.78
CA ALA A 158 6.31 6.73 0.49
C ALA A 158 6.74 6.14 -0.85
N ASP A 159 6.91 6.99 -1.87
CA ASP A 159 7.44 6.56 -3.18
C ASP A 159 8.83 5.93 -3.04
N TYR A 160 9.70 6.58 -2.29
CA TYR A 160 11.04 6.04 -2.01
C TYR A 160 10.98 4.68 -1.34
N LEU A 161 10.12 4.53 -0.32
CA LEU A 161 9.96 3.25 0.37
C LEU A 161 9.46 2.15 -0.56
N ALA A 162 8.51 2.47 -1.42
CA ALA A 162 7.96 1.52 -2.38
C ALA A 162 9.03 1.06 -3.38
N LYS A 163 9.80 1.99 -3.92
CA LYS A 163 10.90 1.67 -4.85
C LYS A 163 11.98 0.87 -4.17
N SER A 164 12.36 1.24 -2.95
CA SER A 164 13.35 0.49 -2.17
C SER A 164 12.91 -0.95 -1.94
N GLY A 165 11.63 -1.16 -1.62
CA GLY A 165 11.07 -2.49 -1.46
C GLY A 165 11.18 -3.33 -2.71
N ALA A 166 10.86 -2.72 -3.87
CA ALA A 166 10.95 -3.41 -5.15
C ALA A 166 12.40 -3.76 -5.53
N TYR A 167 13.32 -2.81 -5.40
CA TYR A 167 14.71 -3.02 -5.78
C TYR A 167 15.47 -3.96 -4.83
N ASN A 168 15.11 -4.00 -3.56
CA ASN A 168 15.81 -4.82 -2.59
C ASN A 168 15.54 -6.32 -2.74
N GLN A 169 14.70 -6.71 -3.67
CA GLN A 169 14.43 -8.11 -3.97
C GLN A 169 15.36 -8.70 -5.02
N THR A 170 16.16 -7.86 -5.67
CA THR A 170 17.08 -8.31 -6.74
C THR A 170 18.41 -8.83 -6.21
#